data_3e7bd4b4c0b6a2aa35fee648a6f50002
#
_entry.id   3e7bd4b4c0b6a2aa35fee648a6f50002
#
_cell.length_a   1.000
_cell.length_b   1.000
_cell.length_c   1.000
_cell.angle_alpha   90.00
_cell.angle_beta   90.00
_cell.angle_gamma   90.00
#
_symmetry.space_group_name_H-M   'P 1'
#
loop_
_entity.id
_entity.type
_entity.pdbx_description
1 polymer ?
#
loop_
_entity_poly.entity_id
_entity_poly.type
_entity_poly.pdbx_seq_one_letter_code
_entity_poly.pdbx_strand_id
1 'polypeptide(L)'
;MYYNPLKKKKIDVVVSRASSYSLLASLLLSLNKKIKIMTYKEANNISIKDYLNSLGIQPVTEKGSYGMYRSPLREDNTPSFKVDYNANLWCDYGTGEGGTLIDLVMKQNGCNAYGAICRLEQGDTTSFSFHGKDLPERDTKRQAASPIEIRRIQPLQNPALIRYLQERGISPGTAAPYVQEMYYRIGGKPYFALAFKNDSGGYELRNPRFKGSTSKDITHIRQKGEPRDTCFVFEGFMDFLSFLTIRQQKSPGMPCTDWQDYVILNSTANVDKALYPLAGYGHIHCMLDNDEAGRKVVEAIRQEYKWRVRDASHLYSGHNDLNDYLRGIKASQPENRGFESRMKQPGNISQPEQGNRQNPGEKRKRGLRM
;
A
#
# COMPACT_ATOMS: atom_id res chain seq x y z
N MET A 1 -66.14 25.55 33.76
CA MET A 1 -64.89 25.08 33.11
C MET A 1 -65.18 23.73 32.43
N TYR A 2 -65.37 23.73 31.12
CA TYR A 2 -65.65 22.50 30.36
C TYR A 2 -64.37 21.74 30.07
N TYR A 3 -64.24 20.54 30.60
CA TYR A 3 -63.14 19.64 30.36
C TYR A 3 -63.28 19.00 28.97
N ASN A 4 -62.33 19.29 28.06
CA ASN A 4 -62.40 18.79 26.69
C ASN A 4 -61.54 17.51 26.54
N PRO A 5 -62.18 16.31 26.48
CA PRO A 5 -61.51 15.00 26.42
C PRO A 5 -60.68 14.80 25.17
N LEU A 6 -60.93 15.55 24.10
CA LEU A 6 -60.20 15.45 22.81
C LEU A 6 -58.79 16.03 22.86
N LYS A 7 -58.53 16.99 23.77
CA LYS A 7 -57.18 17.55 24.02
C LYS A 7 -56.26 16.54 24.70
N LYS A 8 -56.82 15.74 25.65
CA LYS A 8 -55.99 14.73 26.36
C LYS A 8 -55.54 13.61 25.42
N LYS A 9 -56.42 13.09 24.53
CA LYS A 9 -56.03 12.08 23.50
C LYS A 9 -54.96 12.56 22.53
N LYS A 10 -54.97 13.83 22.13
CA LYS A 10 -53.93 14.39 21.27
C LYS A 10 -52.57 14.52 21.95
N ILE A 11 -52.57 14.87 23.25
CA ILE A 11 -51.33 14.98 24.07
C ILE A 11 -50.75 13.58 24.29
N ASP A 12 -51.57 12.58 24.63
CA ASP A 12 -51.13 11.22 24.85
C ASP A 12 -50.53 10.56 23.58
N VAL A 13 -51.08 10.86 22.41
CA VAL A 13 -50.57 10.41 21.12
C VAL A 13 -49.23 11.11 20.79
N VAL A 14 -49.07 12.39 21.11
CA VAL A 14 -47.84 13.13 20.89
C VAL A 14 -46.73 12.65 21.86
N VAL A 15 -47.05 12.41 23.11
CA VAL A 15 -46.12 11.88 24.13
C VAL A 15 -45.70 10.45 23.78
N SER A 16 -46.64 9.59 23.35
CA SER A 16 -46.34 8.22 22.89
C SER A 16 -45.44 8.22 21.64
N ARG A 17 -45.68 9.10 20.68
CA ARG A 17 -44.80 9.26 19.51
C ARG A 17 -43.42 9.79 19.87
N ALA A 18 -43.33 10.79 20.76
CA ALA A 18 -42.06 11.31 21.25
C ALA A 18 -41.23 10.26 21.98
N SER A 19 -41.88 9.39 22.78
CA SER A 19 -41.21 8.26 23.46
C SER A 19 -40.72 7.21 22.42
N SER A 20 -41.50 6.94 21.39
CA SER A 20 -41.10 6.03 20.30
C SER A 20 -39.92 6.56 19.46
N TYR A 21 -39.90 7.89 19.20
CA TYR A 21 -38.76 8.53 18.53
C TYR A 21 -37.49 8.55 19.40
N SER A 22 -37.66 8.71 20.73
CA SER A 22 -36.54 8.63 21.69
C SER A 22 -35.95 7.20 21.74
N LEU A 23 -36.80 6.19 21.76
CA LEU A 23 -36.38 4.78 21.69
C LEU A 23 -35.73 4.44 20.34
N LEU A 24 -36.29 4.89 19.23
CA LEU A 24 -35.69 4.74 17.89
C LEU A 24 -34.37 5.50 17.79
N ALA A 25 -34.29 6.70 18.31
CA ALA A 25 -33.03 7.47 18.35
C ALA A 25 -31.98 6.83 19.25
N SER A 26 -32.36 6.27 20.42
CA SER A 26 -31.43 5.52 21.27
C SER A 26 -31.02 4.18 20.65
N LEU A 27 -31.92 3.48 19.91
CA LEU A 27 -31.59 2.30 19.14
C LEU A 27 -30.69 2.64 17.95
N LEU A 28 -30.96 3.72 17.22
CA LEU A 28 -30.10 4.22 16.15
C LEU A 28 -28.75 4.72 16.67
N LEU A 29 -28.70 5.33 17.87
CA LEU A 29 -27.46 5.67 18.54
C LEU A 29 -26.71 4.44 19.06
N SER A 30 -27.39 3.39 19.49
CA SER A 30 -26.78 2.11 19.85
C SER A 30 -26.32 1.31 18.63
N LEU A 31 -27.04 1.39 17.50
CA LEU A 31 -26.64 0.84 16.20
C LEU A 31 -25.53 1.67 15.53
N ASN A 32 -25.47 2.97 15.79
CA ASN A 32 -24.37 3.85 15.42
C ASN A 32 -23.21 3.86 16.43
N LYS A 33 -23.21 2.95 17.42
CA LYS A 33 -21.95 2.57 18.05
C LYS A 33 -21.10 2.04 16.90
N LYS A 34 -20.24 2.92 16.37
CA LYS A 34 -19.26 2.58 15.32
C LYS A 34 -18.79 1.18 15.60
N ILE A 35 -19.14 0.22 14.72
CA ILE A 35 -18.45 -1.05 14.68
C ILE A 35 -17.02 -0.64 14.36
N LYS A 36 -16.21 -0.51 15.40
CA LYS A 36 -14.78 -0.24 15.25
C LYS A 36 -14.21 -1.52 14.66
N ILE A 37 -14.20 -1.61 13.34
CA ILE A 37 -13.56 -2.73 12.67
C ILE A 37 -12.08 -2.69 13.07
N MET A 38 -11.61 -3.83 13.60
CA MET A 38 -10.23 -4.03 14.01
C MET A 38 -9.30 -3.74 12.83
N THR A 39 -8.29 -2.92 13.02
CA THR A 39 -7.28 -2.65 11.98
C THR A 39 -6.35 -3.86 11.81
N TYR A 40 -5.69 -3.95 10.66
CA TYR A 40 -4.66 -4.97 10.39
C TYR A 40 -3.57 -4.98 11.48
N LYS A 41 -3.16 -3.81 11.95
CA LYS A 41 -2.18 -3.67 13.02
C LYS A 41 -2.73 -4.19 14.37
N GLU A 42 -3.97 -3.83 14.71
CA GLU A 42 -4.62 -4.33 15.94
C GLU A 42 -4.79 -5.84 15.90
N ALA A 43 -5.17 -6.42 14.77
CA ALA A 43 -5.30 -7.86 14.61
C ALA A 43 -3.95 -8.59 14.77
N ASN A 44 -2.88 -8.09 14.17
CA ASN A 44 -1.54 -8.67 14.31
C ASN A 44 -0.88 -8.45 15.69
N ASN A 45 -1.43 -7.55 16.53
CA ASN A 45 -1.02 -7.40 17.92
C ASN A 45 -1.69 -8.42 18.87
N ILE A 46 -2.68 -9.17 18.40
CA ILE A 46 -3.23 -10.31 19.15
C ILE A 46 -2.14 -11.38 19.24
N SER A 47 -1.97 -11.96 20.42
CA SER A 47 -0.99 -13.01 20.66
C SER A 47 -1.33 -14.28 19.87
N ILE A 48 -0.40 -14.76 19.03
CA ILE A 48 -0.54 -16.07 18.33
C ILE A 48 -0.68 -17.20 19.33
N LYS A 49 0.01 -17.14 20.46
CA LYS A 49 -0.12 -18.12 21.55
C LYS A 49 -1.56 -18.19 22.07
N ASP A 50 -2.16 -17.03 22.38
CA ASP A 50 -3.51 -16.99 22.92
C ASP A 50 -4.55 -17.39 21.88
N TYR A 51 -4.34 -17.02 20.63
CA TYR A 51 -5.18 -17.48 19.52
C TYR A 51 -5.16 -19.01 19.38
N LEU A 52 -3.98 -19.65 19.39
CA LEU A 52 -3.87 -21.10 19.35
C LEU A 52 -4.50 -21.76 20.59
N ASN A 53 -4.29 -21.18 21.76
CA ASN A 53 -4.93 -21.66 23.00
C ASN A 53 -6.45 -21.62 22.91
N SER A 54 -7.04 -20.57 22.32
CA SER A 54 -8.49 -20.47 22.12
C SER A 54 -9.06 -21.54 21.20
N LEU A 55 -8.22 -22.07 20.28
CA LEU A 55 -8.55 -23.22 19.44
C LEU A 55 -8.25 -24.58 20.10
N GLY A 56 -7.81 -24.60 21.35
CA GLY A 56 -7.42 -25.81 22.06
C GLY A 56 -6.07 -26.38 21.63
N ILE A 57 -5.27 -25.64 20.87
CA ILE A 57 -3.97 -26.05 20.36
C ILE A 57 -2.89 -25.62 21.35
N GLN A 58 -2.29 -26.60 22.03
CA GLN A 58 -1.26 -26.39 23.05
C GLN A 58 0.13 -26.65 22.49
N PRO A 59 1.18 -25.98 22.99
CA PRO A 59 2.55 -26.31 22.61
C PRO A 59 2.95 -27.69 23.13
N VAL A 60 3.63 -28.47 22.31
CA VAL A 60 4.24 -29.76 22.74
C VAL A 60 5.47 -29.48 23.60
N THR A 61 6.21 -28.42 23.27
CA THR A 61 7.34 -27.94 24.07
C THR A 61 7.30 -26.46 24.14
N GLU A 62 7.46 -25.88 25.32
CA GLU A 62 7.44 -24.44 25.55
C GLU A 62 8.73 -24.00 26.24
N LYS A 63 9.32 -22.90 25.75
CA LYS A 63 10.40 -22.15 26.39
C LYS A 63 9.97 -20.71 26.48
N GLY A 64 10.49 -19.93 27.44
CA GLY A 64 9.98 -18.59 27.77
C GLY A 64 9.77 -17.65 26.58
N SER A 65 10.56 -17.78 25.50
CA SER A 65 10.47 -16.92 24.31
C SER A 65 9.74 -17.57 23.13
N TYR A 66 9.47 -18.87 23.13
CA TYR A 66 8.82 -19.56 22.02
C TYR A 66 8.15 -20.87 22.43
N GLY A 67 7.19 -21.33 21.63
CA GLY A 67 6.58 -22.66 21.71
C GLY A 67 6.77 -23.44 20.41
N MET A 68 6.91 -24.77 20.55
CA MET A 68 6.87 -25.71 19.44
C MET A 68 5.54 -26.45 19.47
N TYR A 69 4.80 -26.37 18.39
CA TYR A 69 3.48 -26.95 18.21
C TYR A 69 3.50 -28.01 17.10
N ARG A 70 2.52 -28.89 17.07
CA ARG A 70 2.15 -29.61 15.86
C ARG A 70 1.48 -28.57 14.93
N SER A 71 1.77 -28.67 13.61
CA SER A 71 1.25 -27.68 12.67
C SER A 71 -0.28 -27.63 12.69
N PRO A 72 -0.88 -26.43 12.88
CA PRO A 72 -2.33 -26.26 12.76
C PRO A 72 -2.80 -26.16 11.32
N LEU A 73 -1.87 -26.22 10.34
CA LEU A 73 -2.12 -26.04 8.91
C LEU A 73 -2.15 -27.34 8.11
N ARG A 74 -1.69 -28.42 8.72
CA ARG A 74 -1.57 -29.75 8.12
C ARG A 74 -1.51 -30.85 9.17
N GLU A 75 -1.65 -32.09 8.77
CA GLU A 75 -1.32 -33.21 9.64
C GLU A 75 0.17 -33.21 9.98
N ASP A 76 0.49 -33.22 11.28
CA ASP A 76 1.84 -33.13 11.78
C ASP A 76 2.03 -34.06 12.97
N ASN A 77 2.88 -35.10 12.81
CA ASN A 77 3.17 -36.05 13.86
C ASN A 77 4.37 -35.61 14.72
N THR A 78 5.18 -34.67 14.22
CA THR A 78 6.38 -34.16 14.89
C THR A 78 6.24 -32.64 15.06
N PRO A 79 6.46 -32.06 16.26
CA PRO A 79 6.33 -30.63 16.47
C PRO A 79 7.28 -29.84 15.56
N SER A 80 6.75 -29.25 14.52
CA SER A 80 7.51 -28.50 13.52
C SER A 80 7.03 -27.07 13.32
N PHE A 81 5.98 -26.68 14.03
CA PHE A 81 5.43 -25.33 13.97
C PHE A 81 5.92 -24.52 15.17
N LYS A 82 6.81 -23.55 14.94
CA LYS A 82 7.37 -22.65 15.96
C LYS A 82 6.56 -21.38 16.03
N VAL A 83 6.21 -20.95 17.24
CA VAL A 83 5.69 -19.60 17.51
C VAL A 83 6.70 -18.86 18.39
N ASP A 84 7.22 -17.76 17.88
CA ASP A 84 8.07 -16.83 18.62
C ASP A 84 7.16 -15.85 19.37
N TYR A 85 7.17 -15.93 20.69
CA TYR A 85 6.29 -15.11 21.52
C TYR A 85 6.73 -13.65 21.63
N ASN A 86 8.04 -13.40 21.48
CA ASN A 86 8.55 -12.03 21.55
C ASN A 86 8.28 -11.26 20.25
N ALA A 87 8.48 -11.92 19.12
CA ALA A 87 8.24 -11.34 17.81
C ALA A 87 6.76 -11.44 17.37
N ASN A 88 5.95 -12.29 18.05
CA ASN A 88 4.60 -12.63 17.65
C ASN A 88 4.51 -13.11 16.19
N LEU A 89 5.42 -14.04 15.83
CA LEU A 89 5.54 -14.62 14.50
C LEU A 89 5.54 -16.15 14.60
N TRP A 90 5.04 -16.80 13.55
CA TRP A 90 5.12 -18.25 13.42
C TRP A 90 6.00 -18.66 12.24
N CYS A 91 6.51 -19.89 12.31
CA CYS A 91 7.25 -20.55 11.24
C CYS A 91 6.95 -22.04 11.27
N ASP A 92 6.47 -22.61 10.16
CA ASP A 92 6.32 -24.06 9.97
C ASP A 92 7.56 -24.59 9.25
N TYR A 93 8.44 -25.28 9.98
CA TYR A 93 9.66 -25.86 9.42
C TYR A 93 9.37 -27.00 8.43
N GLY A 94 8.18 -27.61 8.45
CA GLY A 94 7.80 -28.66 7.52
C GLY A 94 7.50 -28.13 6.12
N THR A 95 6.98 -26.91 6.01
CA THR A 95 6.67 -26.25 4.72
C THR A 95 7.64 -25.13 4.36
N GLY A 96 8.44 -24.66 5.33
CA GLY A 96 9.29 -23.47 5.18
C GLY A 96 8.52 -22.15 5.19
N GLU A 97 7.24 -22.15 5.50
CA GLU A 97 6.37 -20.98 5.53
C GLU A 97 6.34 -20.35 6.92
N GLY A 98 6.01 -19.05 6.97
CA GLY A 98 5.90 -18.31 8.22
C GLY A 98 5.18 -16.99 8.03
N GLY A 99 4.80 -16.34 9.13
CA GLY A 99 4.11 -15.07 9.05
C GLY A 99 3.58 -14.53 10.37
N THR A 100 2.61 -13.63 10.27
CA THR A 100 1.88 -12.98 11.35
C THR A 100 0.63 -13.80 11.74
N LEU A 101 -0.12 -13.33 12.74
CA LEU A 101 -1.39 -13.94 13.09
C LEU A 101 -2.39 -13.94 11.92
N ILE A 102 -2.48 -12.83 11.19
CA ILE A 102 -3.40 -12.76 10.04
C ILE A 102 -3.02 -13.81 8.98
N ASP A 103 -1.72 -13.99 8.69
CA ASP A 103 -1.25 -15.01 7.74
C ASP A 103 -1.65 -16.42 8.20
N LEU A 104 -1.58 -16.68 9.50
CA LEU A 104 -2.00 -17.96 10.08
C LEU A 104 -3.51 -18.19 9.88
N VAL A 105 -4.34 -17.19 10.25
CA VAL A 105 -5.80 -17.28 10.14
C VAL A 105 -6.24 -17.41 8.68
N MET A 106 -5.60 -16.68 7.77
CA MET A 106 -5.85 -16.79 6.32
C MET A 106 -5.62 -18.22 5.82
N LYS A 107 -4.48 -18.83 6.19
CA LYS A 107 -4.13 -20.20 5.78
C LYS A 107 -5.06 -21.25 6.40
N GLN A 108 -5.37 -21.15 7.69
CA GLN A 108 -6.28 -22.07 8.36
C GLN A 108 -7.68 -22.10 7.79
N ASN A 109 -8.16 -20.93 7.31
CA ASN A 109 -9.56 -20.78 6.90
C ASN A 109 -9.73 -20.61 5.37
N GLY A 110 -8.66 -20.63 4.60
CA GLY A 110 -8.73 -20.39 3.16
C GLY A 110 -9.37 -19.04 2.80
N CYS A 111 -9.18 -18.02 3.63
CA CYS A 111 -9.80 -16.72 3.47
C CYS A 111 -8.75 -15.62 3.22
N ASN A 112 -9.22 -14.45 2.81
CA ASN A 112 -8.38 -13.26 2.65
C ASN A 112 -8.14 -12.53 3.98
N ALA A 113 -7.30 -11.50 3.98
CA ALA A 113 -6.96 -10.73 5.17
C ALA A 113 -8.20 -10.10 5.86
N TYR A 114 -9.19 -9.65 5.08
CA TYR A 114 -10.45 -9.15 5.62
C TYR A 114 -11.23 -10.26 6.34
N GLY A 115 -11.38 -11.41 5.69
CA GLY A 115 -12.04 -12.58 6.29
C GLY A 115 -11.34 -13.06 7.56
N ALA A 116 -10.00 -12.99 7.61
CA ALA A 116 -9.22 -13.30 8.80
C ALA A 116 -9.52 -12.32 9.95
N ILE A 117 -9.55 -11.03 9.68
CA ILE A 117 -9.87 -10.00 10.68
C ILE A 117 -11.29 -10.14 11.19
N CYS A 118 -12.29 -10.34 10.30
CA CYS A 118 -13.67 -10.56 10.71
C CYS A 118 -13.81 -11.79 11.64
N ARG A 119 -13.04 -12.86 11.42
CA ARG A 119 -13.03 -14.03 12.30
C ARG A 119 -12.40 -13.74 13.65
N LEU A 120 -11.30 -12.98 13.67
CA LEU A 120 -10.68 -12.53 14.91
C LEU A 120 -11.59 -11.61 15.72
N GLU A 121 -12.42 -10.77 15.06
CA GLU A 121 -13.43 -9.93 15.73
C GLU A 121 -14.60 -10.73 16.31
N GLN A 122 -15.01 -11.80 15.63
CA GLN A 122 -16.13 -12.66 16.07
C GLN A 122 -15.71 -13.64 17.18
N GLY A 123 -14.41 -13.96 17.27
CA GLY A 123 -13.86 -14.64 18.42
C GLY A 123 -13.92 -13.72 19.64
N ASP A 124 -14.16 -14.29 20.83
CA ASP A 124 -14.31 -13.53 22.08
C ASP A 124 -13.01 -12.77 22.39
N THR A 125 -12.89 -11.54 21.84
CA THR A 125 -11.68 -10.72 21.94
C THR A 125 -11.34 -10.32 23.37
N THR A 126 -12.24 -10.56 24.32
CA THR A 126 -11.99 -10.38 25.76
C THR A 126 -10.99 -11.38 26.32
N SER A 127 -10.73 -12.49 25.61
CA SER A 127 -9.83 -13.55 26.03
C SER A 127 -8.40 -13.42 25.49
N PHE A 128 -8.14 -12.46 24.58
CA PHE A 128 -6.81 -12.29 23.99
C PHE A 128 -5.99 -11.23 24.73
N SER A 129 -4.76 -11.58 25.11
CA SER A 129 -3.80 -10.59 25.58
C SER A 129 -3.18 -9.84 24.38
N PHE A 130 -3.17 -8.51 24.48
CA PHE A 130 -2.51 -7.68 23.48
C PHE A 130 -1.01 -7.56 23.83
N HIS A 131 -0.15 -7.90 22.88
CA HIS A 131 1.28 -7.63 23.00
C HIS A 131 1.50 -6.12 22.92
N GLY A 132 1.62 -5.49 24.08
CA GLY A 132 1.88 -4.05 24.23
C GLY A 132 3.34 -3.65 24.01
N LYS A 133 4.10 -4.40 23.20
CA LYS A 133 5.45 -3.98 22.77
C LYS A 133 5.38 -3.69 21.29
N ASP A 134 5.83 -2.49 20.93
CA ASP A 134 6.11 -2.16 19.54
C ASP A 134 6.93 -3.30 18.94
N LEU A 135 6.43 -3.86 17.82
CA LEU A 135 7.17 -4.89 17.08
C LEU A 135 8.57 -4.32 16.78
N PRO A 136 9.66 -5.07 17.04
CA PRO A 136 10.97 -4.63 16.65
C PRO A 136 10.94 -4.36 15.14
N GLU A 137 11.24 -3.13 14.75
CA GLU A 137 11.52 -2.83 13.35
C GLU A 137 12.54 -3.85 12.87
N ARG A 138 12.19 -4.55 11.77
CA ARG A 138 13.16 -5.43 11.11
C ARG A 138 14.41 -4.62 10.85
N ASP A 139 15.48 -4.96 11.54
CA ASP A 139 16.83 -4.49 11.28
C ASP A 139 17.27 -4.92 9.87
N THR A 140 16.73 -4.26 8.86
CA THR A 140 17.45 -4.13 7.62
C THR A 140 18.50 -3.07 7.90
N LYS A 141 19.76 -3.48 8.10
CA LYS A 141 20.93 -2.62 8.01
C LYS A 141 21.03 -1.98 6.64
N ARG A 142 20.09 -1.09 6.32
CA ARG A 142 20.30 0.02 5.42
C ARG A 142 20.86 1.13 6.29
N GLN A 143 22.01 1.64 5.91
CA GLN A 143 22.61 2.83 6.50
C GLN A 143 21.50 3.82 6.82
N ALA A 144 21.28 4.10 8.10
CA ALA A 144 20.20 4.93 8.59
C ALA A 144 20.36 6.31 7.94
N ALA A 145 19.52 6.60 6.96
CA ALA A 145 19.34 7.99 6.52
C ALA A 145 18.98 8.79 7.76
N SER A 146 19.65 9.93 7.97
CA SER A 146 19.37 10.79 9.11
C SER A 146 17.89 11.02 9.24
N PRO A 147 17.27 10.85 10.42
CA PRO A 147 15.84 10.95 10.60
C PRO A 147 15.33 12.32 10.12
N ILE A 148 14.16 12.32 9.50
CA ILE A 148 13.48 13.56 9.08
C ILE A 148 12.93 14.25 10.33
N GLU A 149 13.53 15.38 10.69
CA GLU A 149 13.06 16.22 11.79
C GLU A 149 12.01 17.22 11.28
N ILE A 150 10.73 16.97 11.54
CA ILE A 150 9.65 17.87 11.15
C ILE A 150 9.73 19.14 12.00
N ARG A 151 9.74 20.30 11.34
CA ARG A 151 9.74 21.61 11.99
C ARG A 151 8.38 22.28 11.96
N ARG A 152 7.71 22.25 10.82
CA ARG A 152 6.41 22.89 10.65
C ARG A 152 5.65 22.22 9.50
N ILE A 153 4.34 22.07 9.67
CA ILE A 153 3.39 21.67 8.63
C ILE A 153 2.32 22.74 8.60
N GLN A 154 1.96 23.18 7.39
CA GLN A 154 0.96 24.22 7.21
C GLN A 154 0.26 24.06 5.84
N PRO A 155 -0.88 24.75 5.60
CA PRO A 155 -1.52 24.76 4.31
C PRO A 155 -0.55 25.20 3.20
N LEU A 156 -0.77 24.69 1.98
CA LEU A 156 0.08 24.97 0.84
C LEU A 156 0.01 26.46 0.45
N GLN A 157 1.13 27.17 0.59
CA GLN A 157 1.28 28.59 0.27
C GLN A 157 2.65 28.89 -0.38
N ASN A 158 3.64 27.99 -0.23
CA ASN A 158 5.00 28.18 -0.72
C ASN A 158 5.00 28.29 -2.26
N PRO A 159 5.42 29.44 -2.85
CA PRO A 159 5.41 29.66 -4.30
C PRO A 159 6.23 28.63 -5.08
N ALA A 160 7.33 28.10 -4.50
CA ALA A 160 8.16 27.10 -5.16
C ALA A 160 7.43 25.75 -5.26
N LEU A 161 6.65 25.36 -4.24
CA LEU A 161 5.86 24.14 -4.26
C LEU A 161 4.63 24.26 -5.17
N ILE A 162 4.01 25.45 -5.18
CA ILE A 162 2.91 25.77 -6.11
C ILE A 162 3.41 25.69 -7.55
N ARG A 163 4.55 26.29 -7.85
CA ARG A 163 5.19 26.19 -9.18
C ARG A 163 5.52 24.75 -9.54
N TYR A 164 6.03 23.97 -8.61
CA TYR A 164 6.31 22.56 -8.84
C TYR A 164 5.05 21.76 -9.24
N LEU A 165 3.91 21.99 -8.59
CA LEU A 165 2.64 21.38 -9.01
C LEU A 165 2.26 21.80 -10.42
N GLN A 166 2.39 23.11 -10.75
CA GLN A 166 2.09 23.64 -12.08
C GLN A 166 3.02 23.03 -13.16
N GLU A 167 4.32 22.89 -12.88
CA GLU A 167 5.27 22.21 -13.76
C GLU A 167 4.93 20.72 -13.97
N ARG A 168 4.26 20.10 -12.98
CA ARG A 168 3.70 18.76 -13.09
C ARG A 168 2.31 18.73 -13.73
N GLY A 169 1.81 19.85 -14.23
CA GLY A 169 0.48 19.97 -14.84
C GLY A 169 -0.68 19.88 -13.84
N ILE A 170 -0.38 19.82 -12.53
CA ILE A 170 -1.39 19.64 -11.49
C ILE A 170 -1.94 21.00 -11.05
N SER A 171 -3.27 21.13 -11.01
CA SER A 171 -3.93 22.33 -10.49
C SER A 171 -3.65 22.49 -8.98
N PRO A 172 -3.04 23.61 -8.53
CA PRO A 172 -2.82 23.85 -7.11
C PRO A 172 -4.12 23.87 -6.29
N GLY A 173 -5.22 24.38 -6.86
CA GLY A 173 -6.53 24.38 -6.21
C GLY A 173 -7.09 22.97 -6.00
N THR A 174 -6.87 22.07 -6.96
CA THR A 174 -7.25 20.64 -6.85
C THR A 174 -6.38 19.91 -5.83
N ALA A 175 -5.10 20.27 -5.73
CA ALA A 175 -4.15 19.63 -4.82
C ALA A 175 -4.30 20.11 -3.36
N ALA A 176 -4.63 21.37 -3.13
CA ALA A 176 -4.66 22.02 -1.82
C ALA A 176 -5.46 21.27 -0.72
N PRO A 177 -6.61 20.62 -1.01
CA PRO A 177 -7.32 19.84 0.00
C PRO A 177 -6.56 18.58 0.49
N TYR A 178 -5.60 18.09 -0.27
CA TYR A 178 -4.92 16.81 -0.03
C TYR A 178 -3.47 16.94 0.41
N VAL A 179 -2.80 18.04 0.04
CA VAL A 179 -1.39 18.25 0.37
C VAL A 179 -1.21 19.48 1.26
N GLN A 180 -0.21 19.40 2.10
CA GLN A 180 0.30 20.47 2.93
C GLN A 180 1.74 20.79 2.52
N GLU A 181 2.30 21.88 3.00
CA GLU A 181 3.73 22.12 2.94
C GLU A 181 4.39 21.76 4.25
N MET A 182 5.48 21.00 4.18
CA MET A 182 6.26 20.58 5.33
C MET A 182 7.65 21.20 5.25
N TYR A 183 8.07 21.82 6.36
CA TYR A 183 9.44 22.26 6.60
C TYR A 183 10.10 21.25 7.55
N TYR A 184 11.27 20.74 7.17
CA TYR A 184 11.95 19.68 7.91
C TYR A 184 13.46 19.81 7.81
N ARG A 185 14.19 19.04 8.61
CA ARG A 185 15.66 18.93 8.55
C ARG A 185 16.08 17.48 8.34
N ILE A 186 17.18 17.32 7.62
CA ILE A 186 17.91 16.06 7.49
C ILE A 186 19.39 16.40 7.72
N GLY A 187 20.01 15.77 8.72
CA GLY A 187 21.41 16.07 9.07
C GLY A 187 21.65 17.56 9.38
N GLY A 188 20.69 18.21 10.05
CA GLY A 188 20.75 19.62 10.41
C GLY A 188 20.42 20.61 9.27
N LYS A 189 20.39 20.18 8.00
CA LYS A 189 20.10 21.04 6.84
C LYS A 189 18.60 21.22 6.65
N PRO A 190 18.10 22.46 6.39
CA PRO A 190 16.68 22.72 6.21
C PRO A 190 16.21 22.37 4.80
N TYR A 191 14.99 21.82 4.71
CA TYR A 191 14.31 21.45 3.48
C TYR A 191 12.82 21.78 3.59
N PHE A 192 12.13 21.78 2.44
CA PHE A 192 10.68 21.84 2.37
C PHE A 192 10.17 20.96 1.22
N ALA A 193 8.95 20.44 1.36
CA ALA A 193 8.31 19.58 0.37
C ALA A 193 6.78 19.67 0.45
N LEU A 194 6.10 19.25 -0.60
CA LEU A 194 4.72 18.82 -0.52
C LEU A 194 4.65 17.63 0.43
N ALA A 195 3.67 17.63 1.33
CA ALA A 195 3.44 16.58 2.32
C ALA A 195 2.03 16.02 2.13
N PHE A 196 1.94 14.75 1.78
CA PHE A 196 0.71 14.01 1.61
C PHE A 196 0.58 13.01 2.76
N LYS A 197 -0.47 13.15 3.56
CA LYS A 197 -0.65 12.37 4.80
C LYS A 197 -1.04 10.92 4.48
N ASN A 198 -0.42 9.95 5.18
CA ASN A 198 -0.78 8.54 5.09
C ASN A 198 -1.56 8.05 6.31
N ASP A 199 -2.07 6.83 6.27
CA ASP A 199 -2.98 6.27 7.29
C ASP A 199 -2.30 6.01 8.63
N SER A 200 -0.97 5.82 8.67
CA SER A 200 -0.20 5.74 9.92
C SER A 200 0.07 7.09 10.57
N GLY A 201 -0.43 8.20 9.99
CA GLY A 201 -0.19 9.55 10.46
C GLY A 201 1.13 10.17 10.01
N GLY A 202 1.91 9.44 9.22
CA GLY A 202 3.10 9.96 8.55
C GLY A 202 2.76 10.69 7.24
N TYR A 203 3.79 11.02 6.49
CA TYR A 203 3.67 11.82 5.27
C TYR A 203 4.57 11.31 4.16
N GLU A 204 4.04 11.24 2.96
CA GLU A 204 4.83 11.16 1.74
C GLU A 204 5.29 12.57 1.33
N LEU A 205 6.56 12.70 1.03
CA LEU A 205 7.20 13.98 0.74
C LEU A 205 7.67 14.04 -0.71
N ARG A 206 7.38 15.18 -1.37
CA ARG A 206 7.79 15.40 -2.75
C ARG A 206 8.17 16.86 -2.99
N ASN A 207 9.31 17.04 -3.63
CA ASN A 207 9.69 18.30 -4.28
C ASN A 207 10.48 17.98 -5.56
N PRO A 208 10.95 18.97 -6.36
CA PRO A 208 11.67 18.69 -7.61
C PRO A 208 12.91 17.80 -7.47
N ARG A 209 13.51 17.73 -6.27
CA ARG A 209 14.79 17.04 -6.00
C ARG A 209 14.70 15.92 -4.98
N PHE A 210 13.52 15.71 -4.37
CA PHE A 210 13.39 14.77 -3.27
C PHE A 210 12.05 14.01 -3.33
N LYS A 211 12.15 12.68 -3.18
CA LYS A 211 11.05 11.75 -2.90
C LYS A 211 11.40 10.98 -1.64
N GLY A 212 10.54 11.03 -0.65
CA GLY A 212 10.74 10.31 0.61
C GLY A 212 9.48 10.25 1.43
N SER A 213 9.57 9.67 2.62
CA SER A 213 8.46 9.57 3.55
C SER A 213 8.96 9.64 4.99
N THR A 214 8.11 10.11 5.90
CA THR A 214 8.40 10.10 7.36
C THR A 214 8.06 8.73 7.96
N SER A 215 7.04 8.05 7.42
CA SER A 215 6.73 6.64 7.66
C SER A 215 6.11 6.07 6.39
N LYS A 216 6.21 4.75 6.17
CA LYS A 216 5.68 4.11 4.97
C LYS A 216 4.33 3.48 5.25
N ASP A 217 3.30 4.01 4.63
CA ASP A 217 1.96 3.46 4.65
C ASP A 217 1.16 3.85 3.42
N ILE A 218 0.00 3.22 3.22
CA ILE A 218 -0.99 3.62 2.23
C ILE A 218 -1.73 4.88 2.69
N THR A 219 -2.48 5.48 1.78
CA THR A 219 -3.48 6.51 2.10
C THR A 219 -4.84 6.06 1.57
N HIS A 220 -5.81 5.90 2.44
CA HIS A 220 -7.18 5.57 2.08
C HIS A 220 -8.10 6.78 2.26
N ILE A 221 -8.54 7.36 1.16
CA ILE A 221 -9.43 8.53 1.13
C ILE A 221 -10.86 8.04 0.91
N ARG A 222 -11.67 8.13 1.95
CA ARG A 222 -13.11 7.83 1.90
C ARG A 222 -13.92 9.09 1.73
N GLN A 223 -14.93 9.04 0.88
CA GLN A 223 -15.89 10.12 0.74
C GLN A 223 -16.87 10.13 1.91
N LYS A 224 -17.34 11.31 2.26
CA LYS A 224 -18.38 11.46 3.30
C LYS A 224 -19.74 10.98 2.78
N GLY A 225 -20.60 10.55 3.69
CA GLY A 225 -21.94 10.07 3.38
C GLY A 225 -22.02 8.57 3.20
N GLU A 226 -22.84 8.10 2.27
CA GLU A 226 -23.03 6.67 2.02
C GLU A 226 -21.75 5.98 1.54
N PRO A 227 -21.53 4.71 1.94
CA PRO A 227 -20.38 3.94 1.49
C PRO A 227 -20.35 3.85 -0.04
N ARG A 228 -19.16 3.99 -0.61
CA ARG A 228 -18.96 3.87 -2.07
C ARG A 228 -18.65 2.43 -2.44
N ASP A 229 -19.19 1.99 -3.57
CA ASP A 229 -18.93 0.65 -4.11
C ASP A 229 -17.71 0.63 -5.05
N THR A 230 -17.20 1.81 -5.43
CA THR A 230 -16.08 1.95 -6.36
C THR A 230 -14.88 2.59 -5.69
N CYS A 231 -13.71 1.96 -5.88
CA CYS A 231 -12.41 2.48 -5.44
C CYS A 231 -11.43 2.59 -6.60
N PHE A 232 -10.68 3.68 -6.65
CA PHE A 232 -9.55 3.85 -7.56
C PHE A 232 -8.24 3.70 -6.79
N VAL A 233 -7.31 2.91 -7.35
CA VAL A 233 -6.01 2.62 -6.74
C VAL A 233 -4.92 3.31 -7.56
N PHE A 234 -4.03 4.06 -6.89
CA PHE A 234 -2.90 4.76 -7.49
C PHE A 234 -1.59 4.30 -6.87
N GLU A 235 -0.50 4.34 -7.64
CA GLU A 235 0.82 4.05 -7.10
C GLU A 235 1.32 5.18 -6.19
N GLY A 236 1.18 6.44 -6.63
CA GLY A 236 1.63 7.61 -5.92
C GLY A 236 0.60 8.73 -5.85
N PHE A 237 0.78 9.64 -4.88
CA PHE A 237 -0.15 10.77 -4.73
C PHE A 237 -0.08 11.79 -5.88
N MET A 238 1.03 11.83 -6.64
CA MET A 238 1.13 12.69 -7.82
C MET A 238 0.18 12.22 -8.92
N ASP A 239 0.02 10.91 -9.11
CA ASP A 239 -0.90 10.32 -10.07
C ASP A 239 -2.35 10.50 -9.65
N PHE A 240 -2.64 10.34 -8.34
CA PHE A 240 -3.93 10.70 -7.76
C PHE A 240 -4.30 12.16 -8.02
N LEU A 241 -3.40 13.11 -7.77
CA LEU A 241 -3.64 14.54 -8.03
C LEU A 241 -3.79 14.85 -9.53
N SER A 242 -3.06 14.12 -10.38
CA SER A 242 -3.19 14.20 -11.83
C SER A 242 -4.56 13.73 -12.30
N PHE A 243 -5.04 12.62 -11.75
CA PHE A 243 -6.39 12.11 -12.00
C PHE A 243 -7.48 13.14 -11.66
N LEU A 244 -7.39 13.73 -10.47
CA LEU A 244 -8.34 14.76 -10.05
C LEU A 244 -8.29 15.99 -10.97
N THR A 245 -7.08 16.39 -11.40
CA THR A 245 -6.90 17.52 -12.33
C THR A 245 -7.51 17.22 -13.69
N ILE A 246 -7.28 16.03 -14.25
CA ILE A 246 -7.87 15.59 -15.53
C ILE A 246 -9.40 15.57 -15.44
N ARG A 247 -9.95 15.04 -14.35
CA ARG A 247 -11.41 15.01 -14.14
C ARG A 247 -11.99 16.42 -14.11
N GLN A 248 -11.39 17.31 -13.36
CA GLN A 248 -11.82 18.70 -13.29
C GLN A 248 -11.79 19.41 -14.65
N GLN A 249 -10.75 19.14 -15.45
CA GLN A 249 -10.63 19.69 -16.81
C GLN A 249 -11.72 19.15 -17.74
N LYS A 250 -12.04 17.85 -17.66
CA LYS A 250 -13.06 17.20 -18.52
C LYS A 250 -14.49 17.52 -18.08
N SER A 251 -14.71 17.79 -16.80
CA SER A 251 -16.04 18.01 -16.23
C SER A 251 -15.99 19.13 -15.18
N PRO A 252 -15.82 20.39 -15.58
CA PRO A 252 -15.58 21.51 -14.65
C PRO A 252 -16.70 21.75 -13.64
N GLY A 253 -17.94 21.35 -13.95
CA GLY A 253 -19.12 21.54 -13.08
C GLY A 253 -19.38 20.35 -12.13
N MET A 254 -18.62 19.25 -12.21
CA MET A 254 -18.83 18.10 -11.35
C MET A 254 -17.84 18.10 -10.18
N PRO A 255 -18.30 17.76 -8.95
CA PRO A 255 -17.40 17.56 -7.82
C PRO A 255 -16.34 16.52 -8.16
N CYS A 256 -15.07 16.80 -7.86
CA CYS A 256 -13.96 15.92 -8.23
C CYS A 256 -13.97 14.56 -7.50
N THR A 257 -14.69 14.45 -6.38
CA THR A 257 -14.44 13.38 -5.39
C THR A 257 -15.66 12.60 -4.93
N ASP A 258 -16.88 12.96 -5.33
CA ASP A 258 -18.10 12.50 -4.63
C ASP A 258 -18.59 11.11 -5.01
N TRP A 259 -18.01 10.47 -6.02
CA TRP A 259 -18.55 9.23 -6.61
C TRP A 259 -17.79 7.97 -6.20
N GLN A 260 -16.54 8.09 -5.80
CA GLN A 260 -15.67 6.95 -5.48
C GLN A 260 -14.68 7.28 -4.36
N ASP A 261 -14.20 6.23 -3.73
CA ASP A 261 -13.08 6.30 -2.80
C ASP A 261 -11.75 6.08 -3.51
N TYR A 262 -10.66 6.37 -2.81
CA TYR A 262 -9.31 6.28 -3.36
C TYR A 262 -8.38 5.57 -2.40
N VAL A 263 -7.54 4.68 -2.92
CA VAL A 263 -6.40 4.10 -2.22
C VAL A 263 -5.12 4.47 -2.95
N ILE A 264 -4.22 5.14 -2.28
CA ILE A 264 -2.91 5.49 -2.78
C ILE A 264 -1.88 4.60 -2.07
N LEU A 265 -1.17 3.77 -2.82
CA LEU A 265 -0.20 2.82 -2.27
C LEU A 265 1.01 3.52 -1.66
N ASN A 266 1.39 4.70 -2.20
CA ASN A 266 2.61 5.45 -1.88
C ASN A 266 3.92 4.67 -2.20
N SER A 267 3.83 3.39 -2.44
CA SER A 267 4.86 2.49 -2.96
C SER A 267 4.22 1.16 -3.34
N THR A 268 4.67 0.51 -4.39
CA THR A 268 4.24 -0.86 -4.77
C THR A 268 4.45 -1.88 -3.65
N ALA A 269 5.45 -1.66 -2.77
CA ALA A 269 5.72 -2.51 -1.61
C ALA A 269 4.61 -2.48 -0.53
N ASN A 270 3.67 -1.54 -0.60
CA ASN A 270 2.55 -1.45 0.34
C ASN A 270 1.27 -2.16 -0.17
N VAL A 271 1.34 -2.92 -1.25
CA VAL A 271 0.15 -3.59 -1.84
C VAL A 271 -0.59 -4.44 -0.81
N ASP A 272 0.13 -5.20 0.03
CA ASP A 272 -0.48 -6.06 1.05
C ASP A 272 -1.33 -5.25 2.05
N LYS A 273 -0.91 -4.03 2.38
CA LYS A 273 -1.68 -3.14 3.25
C LYS A 273 -2.94 -2.60 2.59
N ALA A 274 -2.95 -2.50 1.26
CA ALA A 274 -4.10 -2.05 0.50
C ALA A 274 -5.17 -3.13 0.35
N LEU A 275 -4.80 -4.41 0.43
CA LEU A 275 -5.78 -5.49 0.27
C LEU A 275 -6.93 -5.37 1.27
N TYR A 276 -6.64 -5.05 2.53
CA TYR A 276 -7.68 -4.90 3.54
C TYR A 276 -8.73 -3.83 3.20
N PRO A 277 -8.37 -2.56 2.97
CA PRO A 277 -9.36 -1.53 2.63
C PRO A 277 -10.08 -1.80 1.30
N LEU A 278 -9.47 -2.52 0.36
CA LEU A 278 -10.09 -2.84 -0.92
C LEU A 278 -11.18 -3.92 -0.83
N ALA A 279 -11.25 -4.69 0.24
CA ALA A 279 -12.22 -5.77 0.41
C ALA A 279 -13.69 -5.29 0.36
N GLY A 280 -13.95 -4.05 0.79
CA GLY A 280 -15.28 -3.45 0.84
C GLY A 280 -15.84 -2.99 -0.50
N TYR A 281 -15.06 -3.03 -1.61
CA TYR A 281 -15.47 -2.47 -2.89
C TYR A 281 -15.86 -3.55 -3.90
N GLY A 282 -16.99 -3.33 -4.60
CA GLY A 282 -17.43 -4.16 -5.72
C GLY A 282 -16.66 -3.87 -7.01
N HIS A 283 -16.15 -2.65 -7.16
CA HIS A 283 -15.40 -2.19 -8.33
C HIS A 283 -14.08 -1.55 -7.93
N ILE A 284 -12.96 -2.16 -8.32
CA ILE A 284 -11.60 -1.70 -8.04
C ILE A 284 -10.91 -1.36 -9.36
N HIS A 285 -10.62 -0.08 -9.58
CA HIS A 285 -9.94 0.40 -10.76
C HIS A 285 -8.48 0.72 -10.45
N CYS A 286 -7.56 -0.08 -10.98
CA CYS A 286 -6.12 0.12 -10.79
C CYS A 286 -5.59 1.10 -11.83
N MET A 287 -5.14 2.26 -11.38
CA MET A 287 -4.51 3.31 -12.17
C MET A 287 -3.03 3.41 -11.76
N LEU A 288 -2.29 2.35 -12.10
CA LEU A 288 -0.89 2.15 -11.71
C LEU A 288 0.05 2.44 -12.89
N ASP A 289 1.34 2.55 -12.61
CA ASP A 289 2.34 2.83 -13.63
C ASP A 289 2.40 1.73 -14.70
N ASN A 290 2.67 2.11 -15.95
CA ASN A 290 2.75 1.21 -17.10
C ASN A 290 4.10 0.43 -17.16
N ASP A 291 4.61 0.05 -15.98
CA ASP A 291 5.83 -0.73 -15.85
C ASP A 291 5.59 -2.15 -15.28
N GLU A 292 6.64 -2.89 -15.03
CA GLU A 292 6.56 -4.25 -14.51
C GLU A 292 6.06 -4.27 -13.05
N ALA A 293 6.44 -3.26 -12.24
CA ALA A 293 6.05 -3.18 -10.85
C ALA A 293 4.55 -2.90 -10.73
N GLY A 294 4.02 -1.95 -11.50
CA GLY A 294 2.59 -1.65 -11.56
C GLY A 294 1.77 -2.87 -12.00
N ARG A 295 2.22 -3.60 -13.04
CA ARG A 295 1.54 -4.84 -13.49
C ARG A 295 1.52 -5.93 -12.41
N LYS A 296 2.61 -6.11 -11.66
CA LYS A 296 2.66 -7.06 -10.52
C LYS A 296 1.66 -6.70 -9.44
N VAL A 297 1.51 -5.43 -9.14
CA VAL A 297 0.53 -4.94 -8.17
C VAL A 297 -0.90 -5.20 -8.65
N VAL A 298 -1.22 -4.88 -9.92
CA VAL A 298 -2.54 -5.21 -10.51
C VAL A 298 -2.85 -6.68 -10.34
N GLU A 299 -1.87 -7.55 -10.64
CA GLU A 299 -2.06 -8.99 -10.55
C GLU A 299 -2.25 -9.45 -9.11
N ALA A 300 -1.49 -8.92 -8.15
CA ALA A 300 -1.67 -9.22 -6.73
C ALA A 300 -3.09 -8.87 -6.24
N ILE A 301 -3.59 -7.67 -6.60
CA ILE A 301 -4.95 -7.25 -6.26
C ILE A 301 -5.99 -8.13 -6.99
N ARG A 302 -5.73 -8.52 -8.25
CA ARG A 302 -6.63 -9.38 -9.03
C ARG A 302 -6.69 -10.80 -8.49
N GLN A 303 -5.62 -11.36 -8.00
CA GLN A 303 -5.60 -12.69 -7.36
C GLN A 303 -6.54 -12.71 -6.16
N GLU A 304 -6.63 -11.62 -5.40
CA GLU A 304 -7.50 -11.48 -4.23
C GLU A 304 -8.96 -11.20 -4.63
N TYR A 305 -9.20 -10.19 -5.50
CA TYR A 305 -10.55 -9.66 -5.77
C TYR A 305 -11.11 -10.05 -7.14
N LYS A 306 -10.35 -10.79 -7.95
CA LYS A 306 -10.77 -11.43 -9.23
C LYS A 306 -11.48 -10.45 -10.18
N TRP A 307 -12.74 -10.74 -10.50
CA TRP A 307 -13.55 -9.98 -11.45
C TRP A 307 -13.88 -8.54 -11.03
N ARG A 308 -13.70 -8.20 -9.76
CA ARG A 308 -13.89 -6.83 -9.27
C ARG A 308 -12.79 -5.88 -9.76
N VAL A 309 -11.64 -6.41 -10.18
CA VAL A 309 -10.45 -5.63 -10.53
C VAL A 309 -10.39 -5.32 -12.01
N ARG A 310 -10.30 -4.04 -12.33
CA ARG A 310 -10.08 -3.54 -13.67
C ARG A 310 -8.75 -2.80 -13.73
N ASP A 311 -7.89 -3.22 -14.62
CA ASP A 311 -6.70 -2.46 -14.98
C ASP A 311 -7.10 -1.29 -15.87
N ALA A 312 -6.94 -0.08 -15.38
CA ALA A 312 -7.27 1.15 -16.08
C ALA A 312 -6.04 1.85 -16.67
N SER A 313 -4.85 1.27 -16.59
CA SER A 313 -3.61 1.84 -17.12
C SER A 313 -3.64 1.99 -18.65
N HIS A 314 -4.50 1.22 -19.35
CA HIS A 314 -4.74 1.36 -20.79
C HIS A 314 -5.27 2.74 -21.19
N LEU A 315 -5.90 3.50 -20.26
CA LEU A 315 -6.43 4.85 -20.52
C LEU A 315 -5.32 5.89 -20.77
N TYR A 316 -4.10 5.57 -20.35
CA TYR A 316 -2.90 6.37 -20.58
C TYR A 316 -1.77 5.54 -21.21
N SER A 317 -2.14 4.57 -22.07
CA SER A 317 -1.18 3.80 -22.84
C SER A 317 -0.27 4.72 -23.65
N GLY A 318 1.02 4.39 -23.73
CA GLY A 318 2.03 5.26 -24.35
C GLY A 318 2.66 6.30 -23.42
N HIS A 319 2.27 6.31 -22.14
CA HIS A 319 2.85 7.10 -21.06
C HIS A 319 3.27 6.17 -19.91
N ASN A 320 4.29 6.55 -19.13
CA ASN A 320 4.74 5.71 -18.02
C ASN A 320 3.75 5.70 -16.88
N ASP A 321 3.22 6.87 -16.54
CA ASP A 321 2.27 7.08 -15.45
C ASP A 321 1.18 8.09 -15.86
N LEU A 322 0.22 8.31 -14.99
CA LEU A 322 -0.89 9.23 -15.23
C LEU A 322 -0.45 10.70 -15.22
N ASN A 323 0.61 11.03 -14.49
CA ASN A 323 1.16 12.38 -14.51
C ASN A 323 1.87 12.68 -15.84
N ASP A 324 2.60 11.73 -16.40
CA ASP A 324 3.18 11.86 -17.74
C ASP A 324 2.11 12.02 -18.81
N TYR A 325 0.99 11.28 -18.69
CA TYR A 325 -0.18 11.47 -19.57
C TYR A 325 -0.75 12.89 -19.44
N LEU A 326 -0.95 13.40 -18.24
CA LEU A 326 -1.42 14.77 -18.01
C LEU A 326 -0.52 15.83 -18.65
N ARG A 327 0.81 15.60 -18.64
CA ARG A 327 1.83 16.47 -19.20
C ARG A 327 2.10 16.26 -20.70
N GLY A 328 1.51 15.23 -21.31
CA GLY A 328 1.76 14.86 -22.70
C GLY A 328 3.16 14.24 -22.95
N ILE A 329 3.83 13.73 -21.92
CA ILE A 329 5.15 13.10 -22.00
C ILE A 329 4.97 11.63 -22.36
N LYS A 330 5.39 11.23 -23.54
CA LYS A 330 5.33 9.84 -23.98
C LYS A 330 6.41 8.99 -23.33
N ALA A 331 6.10 7.72 -23.08
CA ALA A 331 7.09 6.73 -22.66
C ALA A 331 8.18 6.62 -23.73
N SER A 332 9.45 6.62 -23.31
CA SER A 332 10.55 6.30 -24.19
C SER A 332 10.35 4.88 -24.71
N GLN A 333 10.25 4.72 -26.03
CA GLN A 333 10.30 3.38 -26.61
C GLN A 333 11.62 2.74 -26.20
N PRO A 334 11.67 1.47 -25.78
CA PRO A 334 12.92 0.77 -25.63
C PRO A 334 13.60 0.88 -26.98
N GLU A 335 14.77 1.57 -27.04
CA GLU A 335 15.62 1.53 -28.21
C GLU A 335 15.78 0.06 -28.57
N ASN A 336 15.21 -0.34 -29.70
CA ASN A 336 15.60 -1.54 -30.44
C ASN A 336 17.07 -1.34 -30.77
N ARG A 337 17.98 -1.61 -29.85
CA ARG A 337 19.39 -1.83 -30.18
C ARG A 337 19.42 -3.08 -31.02
N GLY A 338 19.30 -2.77 -32.29
CA GLY A 338 19.14 -3.71 -33.37
C GLY A 338 20.13 -4.84 -33.26
N PHE A 339 19.59 -5.97 -33.50
CA PHE A 339 20.25 -7.17 -33.91
C PHE A 339 20.81 -6.99 -35.38
N GLU A 340 21.22 -5.76 -35.73
CA GLU A 340 21.82 -5.37 -37.01
C GLU A 340 23.27 -4.99 -36.81
N SER A 341 24.14 -5.93 -36.46
CA SER A 341 25.56 -5.82 -36.81
C SER A 341 26.30 -7.11 -36.52
N ARG A 342 25.96 -8.21 -37.19
CA ARG A 342 26.86 -9.36 -37.39
C ARG A 342 26.47 -10.19 -38.61
N MET A 343 26.06 -9.57 -39.70
CA MET A 343 26.29 -10.18 -41.04
C MET A 343 27.55 -9.56 -41.61
N LYS A 344 28.70 -10.16 -41.28
CA LYS A 344 29.91 -9.99 -42.03
C LYS A 344 29.65 -10.50 -43.47
N GLN A 345 29.84 -9.63 -44.44
CA GLN A 345 29.85 -9.96 -45.84
C GLN A 345 30.84 -11.12 -46.10
N PRO A 346 30.55 -12.06 -47.02
CA PRO A 346 31.49 -13.10 -47.40
C PRO A 346 32.65 -12.45 -48.13
N GLY A 347 33.84 -12.55 -47.55
CA GLY A 347 35.09 -12.09 -48.14
C GLY A 347 35.43 -12.89 -49.38
N ASN A 348 35.81 -12.18 -50.44
CA ASN A 348 36.41 -12.69 -51.67
C ASN A 348 37.56 -13.62 -51.34
N ILE A 349 37.48 -14.81 -51.93
CA ILE A 349 38.57 -15.76 -52.03
C ILE A 349 39.47 -15.28 -53.15
N SER A 350 40.64 -14.78 -52.86
CA SER A 350 41.75 -14.61 -53.81
C SER A 350 42.80 -15.70 -53.55
N GLN A 351 43.24 -16.31 -54.69
CA GLN A 351 44.09 -17.47 -54.81
C GLN A 351 45.51 -17.28 -54.23
N PRO A 352 46.27 -18.39 -53.98
CA PRO A 352 47.58 -18.33 -53.37
C PRO A 352 48.69 -18.11 -54.41
N GLU A 353 49.58 -17.16 -54.20
CA GLU A 353 50.87 -17.06 -54.83
C GLU A 353 51.95 -17.78 -54.05
N GLN A 354 52.75 -18.55 -54.84
CA GLN A 354 53.86 -19.38 -54.37
C GLN A 354 55.14 -18.55 -54.15
N GLY A 355 55.85 -18.93 -53.13
CA GLY A 355 57.32 -19.01 -53.13
C GLY A 355 58.10 -17.80 -52.66
N ASN A 356 58.81 -17.85 -51.57
CA ASN A 356 60.24 -18.08 -51.57
C ASN A 356 60.83 -18.25 -50.14
N ARG A 357 61.66 -19.24 -50.01
CA ARG A 357 62.50 -19.54 -48.85
C ARG A 357 63.57 -18.45 -48.66
N GLN A 358 63.90 -18.12 -47.47
CA GLN A 358 65.27 -18.06 -46.91
C GLN A 358 65.27 -17.74 -45.39
N ASN A 359 65.91 -18.66 -44.66
CA ASN A 359 66.43 -18.59 -43.33
C ASN A 359 67.86 -17.95 -43.35
N PRO A 360 68.62 -17.79 -42.27
CA PRO A 360 68.35 -17.52 -40.81
C PRO A 360 69.33 -16.47 -40.22
N GLY A 361 69.23 -16.25 -38.88
CA GLY A 361 70.30 -15.66 -38.07
C GLY A 361 69.92 -14.30 -37.48
N GLU A 362 69.99 -14.02 -36.27
CA GLU A 362 70.96 -14.19 -35.23
C GLU A 362 70.47 -13.44 -33.92
N LYS A 363 70.82 -13.95 -32.83
CA LYS A 363 70.78 -13.48 -31.45
C LYS A 363 71.21 -12.01 -31.23
N ARG A 364 70.62 -11.34 -30.21
CA ARG A 364 71.30 -10.71 -29.04
C ARG A 364 70.27 -10.02 -28.11
N LYS A 365 70.19 -10.47 -26.98
CA LYS A 365 70.51 -10.19 -25.58
C LYS A 365 70.65 -8.70 -25.16
N ARG A 366 70.08 -8.44 -23.94
CA ARG A 366 70.36 -7.41 -22.92
C ARG A 366 69.57 -6.11 -23.09
N GLY A 367 69.13 -5.50 -22.01
CA GLY A 367 69.36 -5.63 -20.58
C GLY A 367 68.42 -4.77 -19.77
N LEU A 368 68.36 -5.10 -18.51
CA LEU A 368 67.86 -4.42 -17.34
C LEU A 368 68.14 -2.90 -17.25
N ARG A 369 67.21 -2.20 -16.58
CA ARG A 369 67.34 -1.14 -15.54
C ARG A 369 66.31 -0.05 -15.81
N MET A 370 65.66 0.52 -14.87
CA MET A 370 65.45 0.58 -13.41
C MET A 370 63.99 0.86 -13.16
#